data_06c938b15e5d307bf0f67961fcee6cd4
#
_entry.id   06c938b15e5d307bf0f67961fcee6cd4
#
_cell.length_a   1.000
_cell.length_b   1.000
_cell.length_c   1.000
_cell.angle_alpha   90.00
_cell.angle_beta   90.00
_cell.angle_gamma   90.00
#
_symmetry.space_group_name_H-M   'P 1'
#
loop_
_entity.id
_entity.type
_entity.pdbx_description
1 polymer ?
#
loop_
_entity_poly.entity_id
_entity_poly.type
_entity_poly.pdbx_seq_one_letter_code
_entity_poly.pdbx_strand_id
1 'polypeptide(L)'
;MKTSERFIAIFNTAIRYCRVLIVALVVLICCSGIRVVDNYEVGVVLRFGRIVGQTREEQIHEPGLLLAFPYVIDEVIKVPVGKVQELAIRTHAGTTDPTYADVENTGYLITGDENILHIDATLKYKISDPVEYALYNRNPEESINGIVSGAMSSCAANIGVDGLLTDQKEEYAAQVIAASQRIIDETSLGVTILSLEFKSIMPPDALKYHFDQVNAAAVEKETMIQQANQYREKVVPEAKATADKLVSDAQVRQHDLLNRANDRVAEFYGLYEEYNRNKAVVYERVFREKVTKIFNQMGGKIVVPEGGATPRVFLP
;
A
#
# COMPACT_ATOMS: atom_id res chain seq x y z
N MET A 1 -58.73 -51.82 -60.03
CA MET A 1 -57.82 -50.90 -60.71
C MET A 1 -57.74 -49.47 -60.03
N LYS A 2 -58.78 -48.98 -59.38
CA LYS A 2 -58.73 -47.59 -58.75
C LYS A 2 -57.91 -47.43 -57.49
N THR A 3 -57.54 -48.48 -56.78
CA THR A 3 -56.74 -48.41 -55.51
C THR A 3 -55.26 -48.34 -55.77
N SER A 4 -54.69 -48.98 -56.79
CA SER A 4 -53.27 -48.89 -57.13
C SER A 4 -52.85 -47.53 -57.65
N GLU A 5 -53.69 -46.82 -58.40
CA GLU A 5 -53.41 -45.47 -58.91
C GLU A 5 -53.39 -44.42 -57.78
N ARG A 6 -54.24 -44.58 -56.77
CA ARG A 6 -54.25 -43.74 -55.58
C ARG A 6 -52.99 -43.94 -54.72
N PHE A 7 -52.55 -45.20 -54.57
CA PHE A 7 -51.28 -45.47 -53.87
C PHE A 7 -50.07 -44.90 -54.58
N ILE A 8 -50.00 -44.96 -55.91
CA ILE A 8 -48.94 -44.39 -56.72
C ILE A 8 -48.95 -42.87 -56.63
N ALA A 9 -50.13 -42.24 -56.66
CA ALA A 9 -50.25 -40.77 -56.50
C ALA A 9 -49.82 -40.30 -55.11
N ILE A 10 -50.20 -40.97 -54.01
CA ILE A 10 -49.81 -40.70 -52.66
C ILE A 10 -48.29 -40.88 -52.52
N PHE A 11 -47.73 -41.95 -53.08
CA PHE A 11 -46.27 -42.22 -53.02
C PHE A 11 -45.47 -41.17 -53.79
N ASN A 12 -45.91 -40.78 -54.98
CA ASN A 12 -45.23 -39.68 -55.73
C ASN A 12 -45.34 -38.31 -55.03
N THR A 13 -46.43 -38.05 -54.35
CA THR A 13 -46.63 -36.84 -53.56
C THR A 13 -45.70 -36.83 -52.32
N ALA A 14 -45.58 -37.97 -51.63
CA ALA A 14 -44.69 -38.19 -50.52
C ALA A 14 -43.20 -38.01 -50.96
N ILE A 15 -42.79 -38.56 -52.09
CA ILE A 15 -41.45 -38.38 -52.66
C ILE A 15 -41.19 -36.88 -52.97
N ARG A 16 -42.17 -36.14 -53.49
CA ARG A 16 -42.03 -34.74 -53.78
C ARG A 16 -41.79 -33.94 -52.48
N TYR A 17 -42.57 -34.18 -51.43
CA TYR A 17 -42.35 -33.54 -50.12
C TYR A 17 -41.00 -33.91 -49.48
N CYS A 18 -40.59 -35.16 -49.58
CA CYS A 18 -39.30 -35.65 -49.12
C CYS A 18 -38.14 -34.94 -49.84
N ARG A 19 -38.22 -34.76 -51.16
CA ARG A 19 -37.22 -33.99 -51.94
C ARG A 19 -37.14 -32.51 -51.48
N VAL A 20 -38.30 -31.85 -51.28
CA VAL A 20 -38.33 -30.46 -50.82
C VAL A 20 -37.73 -30.36 -49.40
N LEU A 21 -38.05 -31.30 -48.52
CA LEU A 21 -37.51 -31.37 -47.18
C LEU A 21 -35.98 -31.57 -47.16
N ILE A 22 -35.48 -32.48 -48.05
CA ILE A 22 -34.04 -32.70 -48.18
C ILE A 22 -33.33 -31.43 -48.70
N VAL A 23 -33.88 -30.75 -49.70
CA VAL A 23 -33.31 -29.52 -50.22
C VAL A 23 -33.32 -28.42 -49.16
N ALA A 24 -34.41 -28.25 -48.40
CA ALA A 24 -34.50 -27.33 -47.31
C ALA A 24 -33.48 -27.63 -46.19
N LEU A 25 -33.29 -28.92 -45.87
CA LEU A 25 -32.29 -29.36 -44.90
C LEU A 25 -30.86 -29.04 -45.37
N VAL A 26 -30.55 -29.30 -46.65
CA VAL A 26 -29.22 -28.97 -47.22
C VAL A 26 -28.96 -27.48 -47.19
N VAL A 27 -29.93 -26.63 -47.55
CA VAL A 27 -29.83 -25.17 -47.48
C VAL A 27 -29.60 -24.74 -46.03
N LEU A 28 -30.32 -25.28 -45.08
CA LEU A 28 -30.16 -24.96 -43.65
C LEU A 28 -28.78 -25.36 -43.15
N ILE A 29 -28.25 -26.51 -43.53
CA ILE A 29 -26.89 -26.96 -43.21
C ILE A 29 -25.85 -25.99 -43.83
N CYS A 30 -25.99 -25.58 -45.11
CA CYS A 30 -25.10 -24.67 -45.77
C CYS A 30 -25.10 -23.27 -45.09
N CYS A 31 -26.26 -22.78 -44.67
CA CYS A 31 -26.38 -21.54 -43.96
C CYS A 31 -25.77 -21.56 -42.54
N SER A 32 -25.64 -22.74 -41.92
CA SER A 32 -25.03 -22.91 -40.60
C SER A 32 -23.51 -22.62 -40.56
N GLY A 33 -22.85 -22.54 -41.72
CA GLY A 33 -21.43 -22.26 -41.86
C GLY A 33 -21.07 -20.76 -41.76
N ILE A 34 -22.06 -19.87 -41.71
CA ILE A 34 -21.81 -18.42 -41.57
C ILE A 34 -21.60 -18.10 -40.12
N ARG A 35 -20.40 -17.63 -39.79
CA ARG A 35 -20.01 -17.20 -38.42
C ARG A 35 -19.60 -15.73 -38.42
N VAL A 36 -19.93 -15.02 -37.37
CA VAL A 36 -19.47 -13.65 -37.16
C VAL A 36 -18.43 -13.67 -36.04
N VAL A 37 -17.26 -13.10 -36.33
CA VAL A 37 -16.17 -12.91 -35.36
C VAL A 37 -16.22 -11.46 -34.89
N ASP A 38 -16.28 -11.25 -33.59
CA ASP A 38 -16.39 -9.93 -32.99
C ASP A 38 -15.06 -9.15 -33.07
N ASN A 39 -15.11 -7.80 -32.92
CA ASN A 39 -13.93 -6.92 -33.09
C ASN A 39 -12.77 -7.21 -32.12
N TYR A 40 -13.03 -7.92 -31.03
CA TYR A 40 -12.01 -8.26 -30.01
C TYR A 40 -11.54 -9.71 -30.08
N GLU A 41 -12.07 -10.47 -31.02
CA GLU A 41 -11.81 -11.89 -31.19
C GLU A 41 -11.16 -12.16 -32.53
N VAL A 42 -10.44 -13.25 -32.61
CA VAL A 42 -9.99 -13.83 -33.86
C VAL A 42 -10.53 -15.24 -33.98
N GLY A 43 -10.83 -15.66 -35.21
CA GLY A 43 -11.33 -16.98 -35.49
C GLY A 43 -10.20 -17.93 -35.88
N VAL A 44 -10.09 -19.06 -35.20
CA VAL A 44 -9.25 -20.22 -35.63
C VAL A 44 -10.15 -21.30 -36.14
N VAL A 45 -9.95 -21.70 -37.40
CA VAL A 45 -10.80 -22.70 -38.09
C VAL A 45 -10.10 -24.06 -38.08
N LEU A 46 -10.82 -25.06 -37.54
CA LEU A 46 -10.41 -26.46 -37.53
C LEU A 46 -11.27 -27.23 -38.47
N ARG A 47 -10.67 -27.85 -39.49
CA ARG A 47 -11.36 -28.76 -40.41
C ARG A 47 -11.07 -30.19 -40.02
N PHE A 48 -12.11 -30.94 -39.64
CA PHE A 48 -11.97 -32.29 -39.10
C PHE A 48 -10.89 -32.37 -37.98
N GLY A 49 -10.82 -31.34 -37.10
CA GLY A 49 -9.87 -31.30 -36.00
C GLY A 49 -8.44 -30.90 -36.41
N ARG A 50 -8.20 -30.50 -37.67
CA ARG A 50 -6.92 -30.02 -38.14
C ARG A 50 -7.02 -28.51 -38.49
N ILE A 51 -6.02 -27.74 -38.11
CA ILE A 51 -5.99 -26.32 -38.46
C ILE A 51 -5.98 -26.13 -39.99
N VAL A 52 -6.71 -25.13 -40.44
CA VAL A 52 -6.77 -24.74 -41.85
C VAL A 52 -5.76 -23.61 -42.08
N GLY A 53 -4.88 -23.76 -43.07
CA GLY A 53 -3.84 -22.81 -43.41
C GLY A 53 -2.43 -23.38 -43.19
N GLN A 54 -1.49 -22.97 -44.06
CA GLN A 54 -0.07 -23.40 -43.97
C GLN A 54 0.76 -22.38 -43.22
N THR A 55 0.36 -21.11 -43.30
CA THR A 55 1.05 -20.00 -42.63
C THR A 55 0.26 -19.50 -41.43
N ARG A 56 0.93 -18.98 -40.39
CA ARG A 56 0.27 -18.42 -39.18
C ARG A 56 -0.80 -17.37 -39.53
N GLU A 57 -0.54 -16.51 -40.50
CA GLU A 57 -1.48 -15.49 -40.97
C GLU A 57 -2.74 -16.09 -41.61
N GLU A 58 -2.61 -17.23 -42.33
CA GLU A 58 -3.75 -17.94 -42.93
C GLU A 58 -4.59 -18.71 -41.89
N GLN A 59 -3.98 -19.03 -40.72
CA GLN A 59 -4.64 -19.76 -39.63
C GLN A 59 -5.50 -18.86 -38.75
N ILE A 60 -5.23 -17.55 -38.79
CA ILE A 60 -5.90 -16.52 -37.98
C ILE A 60 -6.85 -15.74 -38.88
N HIS A 61 -8.11 -15.77 -38.54
CA HIS A 61 -9.13 -15.02 -39.29
C HIS A 61 -9.49 -13.76 -38.49
N GLU A 62 -9.32 -12.62 -39.15
CA GLU A 62 -9.61 -11.30 -38.57
C GLU A 62 -11.11 -11.14 -38.25
N PRO A 63 -11.47 -10.15 -37.38
CA PRO A 63 -12.86 -9.81 -37.08
C PRO A 63 -13.68 -9.55 -38.35
N GLY A 64 -14.87 -10.11 -38.40
CA GLY A 64 -15.77 -9.93 -39.53
C GLY A 64 -16.62 -11.16 -39.84
N LEU A 65 -17.09 -11.25 -41.08
CA LEU A 65 -17.89 -12.38 -41.55
C LEU A 65 -16.97 -13.49 -41.98
N LEU A 66 -16.99 -14.60 -41.26
CA LEU A 66 -16.24 -15.82 -41.56
C LEU A 66 -17.18 -16.85 -42.24
N LEU A 67 -16.78 -17.29 -43.44
CA LEU A 67 -17.42 -18.35 -44.17
C LEU A 67 -16.67 -19.66 -43.91
N ALA A 68 -17.18 -20.47 -43.00
CA ALA A 68 -16.68 -21.80 -42.71
C ALA A 68 -17.62 -22.85 -43.29
N PHE A 69 -17.17 -24.10 -43.43
CA PHE A 69 -18.07 -25.19 -43.73
C PHE A 69 -19.01 -25.48 -42.53
N PRO A 70 -20.16 -26.16 -42.79
CA PRO A 70 -21.08 -26.49 -41.71
C PRO A 70 -20.38 -27.20 -40.54
N TYR A 71 -20.92 -27.02 -39.33
CA TYR A 71 -20.38 -27.50 -38.03
C TYR A 71 -19.81 -28.92 -38.01
N VAL A 72 -20.29 -29.80 -38.86
CA VAL A 72 -19.78 -31.21 -38.97
C VAL A 72 -18.36 -31.25 -39.57
N ILE A 73 -18.00 -30.25 -40.39
CA ILE A 73 -16.74 -30.20 -41.14
C ILE A 73 -15.76 -29.24 -40.50
N ASP A 74 -16.21 -28.00 -40.27
CA ASP A 74 -15.39 -26.94 -39.71
C ASP A 74 -15.89 -26.53 -38.31
N GLU A 75 -14.98 -26.50 -37.37
CA GLU A 75 -15.16 -25.95 -36.03
C GLU A 75 -14.42 -24.60 -35.96
N VAL A 76 -15.12 -23.55 -35.57
CA VAL A 76 -14.54 -22.19 -35.40
C VAL A 76 -14.38 -21.90 -33.92
N ILE A 77 -13.13 -21.78 -33.46
CA ILE A 77 -12.78 -21.39 -32.11
C ILE A 77 -12.56 -19.89 -32.13
N LYS A 78 -13.30 -19.14 -31.32
CA LYS A 78 -13.13 -17.71 -31.15
C LYS A 78 -12.21 -17.46 -29.97
N VAL A 79 -11.13 -16.69 -30.21
CA VAL A 79 -10.11 -16.38 -29.21
C VAL A 79 -10.06 -14.88 -28.97
N PRO A 80 -10.26 -14.38 -27.73
CA PRO A 80 -10.32 -12.96 -27.41
C PRO A 80 -8.90 -12.35 -27.29
N VAL A 81 -8.28 -12.03 -28.43
CA VAL A 81 -6.91 -11.47 -28.48
C VAL A 81 -6.86 -10.00 -28.12
N GLY A 82 -7.93 -9.26 -28.45
CA GLY A 82 -7.98 -7.79 -28.26
C GLY A 82 -8.26 -7.34 -26.81
N LYS A 83 -8.51 -8.26 -25.89
CA LYS A 83 -8.91 -7.96 -24.51
C LYS A 83 -7.91 -8.55 -23.53
N VAL A 84 -7.56 -7.77 -22.52
CA VAL A 84 -6.83 -8.29 -21.35
C VAL A 84 -7.76 -9.21 -20.57
N GLN A 85 -7.30 -10.43 -20.33
CA GLN A 85 -8.01 -11.42 -19.54
C GLN A 85 -7.59 -11.31 -18.08
N GLU A 86 -8.56 -11.47 -17.17
CA GLU A 86 -8.32 -11.48 -15.74
C GLU A 86 -8.66 -12.87 -15.20
N LEU A 87 -7.70 -13.49 -14.54
CA LEU A 87 -7.85 -14.80 -13.91
C LEU A 87 -7.59 -14.67 -12.42
N ALA A 88 -8.57 -15.09 -11.62
CA ALA A 88 -8.40 -15.17 -10.18
C ALA A 88 -7.57 -16.40 -9.82
N ILE A 89 -6.41 -16.16 -9.22
CA ILE A 89 -5.51 -17.20 -8.70
C ILE A 89 -5.72 -17.27 -7.20
N ARG A 90 -6.19 -18.42 -6.73
CA ARG A 90 -6.36 -18.67 -5.29
C ARG A 90 -5.51 -19.84 -4.88
N THR A 91 -4.72 -19.68 -3.87
CA THR A 91 -3.91 -20.78 -3.31
C THR A 91 -4.77 -21.71 -2.46
N HIS A 92 -5.92 -21.23 -1.98
CA HIS A 92 -6.90 -22.09 -1.33
C HIS A 92 -8.09 -22.33 -2.28
N ALA A 93 -8.38 -23.56 -2.55
CA ALA A 93 -9.63 -23.95 -3.19
C ALA A 93 -10.73 -23.84 -2.12
N GLY A 94 -11.27 -22.63 -1.95
CA GLY A 94 -12.46 -22.44 -1.12
C GLY A 94 -13.59 -23.25 -1.71
N THR A 95 -13.93 -24.39 -1.12
CA THR A 95 -15.24 -24.96 -1.29
C THR A 95 -16.22 -23.95 -0.71
N THR A 96 -17.15 -23.49 -1.56
CA THR A 96 -18.24 -22.56 -1.21
C THR A 96 -19.21 -23.18 -0.18
N ASP A 97 -18.89 -24.35 0.34
CA ASP A 97 -19.71 -25.07 1.29
C ASP A 97 -19.16 -24.90 2.71
N PRO A 98 -19.80 -24.08 3.57
CA PRO A 98 -19.36 -23.84 4.92
C PRO A 98 -19.37 -25.09 5.81
N THR A 99 -19.90 -26.21 5.32
CA THR A 99 -19.99 -27.47 6.05
C THR A 99 -18.69 -28.28 5.96
N TYR A 100 -17.85 -28.02 4.98
CA TYR A 100 -16.54 -28.66 4.79
C TYR A 100 -15.41 -27.65 4.95
N ALA A 101 -15.33 -27.04 6.12
CA ALA A 101 -14.14 -26.31 6.58
C ALA A 101 -13.03 -27.31 6.99
N ASP A 102 -12.82 -28.33 6.15
CA ASP A 102 -11.72 -29.26 6.35
C ASP A 102 -10.43 -28.58 5.90
N VAL A 103 -9.58 -28.34 6.85
CA VAL A 103 -8.19 -27.83 6.72
C VAL A 103 -7.36 -28.65 5.72
N GLU A 104 -7.79 -29.87 5.39
CA GLU A 104 -7.11 -30.80 4.49
C GLU A 104 -7.24 -30.46 2.99
N ASN A 105 -8.23 -29.65 2.58
CA ASN A 105 -8.49 -29.31 1.18
C ASN A 105 -8.26 -27.85 0.80
N THR A 106 -7.80 -27.01 1.71
CA THR A 106 -7.41 -25.63 1.43
C THR A 106 -5.94 -25.60 1.04
N GLY A 107 -5.65 -25.32 -0.22
CA GLY A 107 -4.28 -25.10 -0.68
C GLY A 107 -3.64 -23.95 0.14
N TYR A 108 -2.41 -24.13 0.54
CA TYR A 108 -1.64 -23.14 1.28
C TYR A 108 -0.26 -22.99 0.67
N LEU A 109 0.33 -21.84 0.88
CA LEU A 109 1.72 -21.58 0.56
C LEU A 109 2.57 -21.70 1.83
N ILE A 110 3.74 -22.31 1.68
CA ILE A 110 4.74 -22.37 2.74
C ILE A 110 5.84 -21.39 2.36
N THR A 111 6.16 -20.48 3.25
CA THR A 111 7.25 -19.51 3.10
C THR A 111 8.59 -20.13 3.48
N GLY A 112 9.71 -19.45 3.15
CA GLY A 112 11.06 -19.93 3.47
C GLY A 112 11.36 -20.02 4.96
N ASP A 113 10.59 -19.36 5.80
CA ASP A 113 10.63 -19.41 7.26
C ASP A 113 9.55 -20.33 7.86
N GLU A 114 9.05 -21.29 7.06
CA GLU A 114 8.10 -22.35 7.46
C GLU A 114 6.73 -21.85 7.92
N ASN A 115 6.34 -20.63 7.55
CA ASN A 115 5.01 -20.11 7.83
C ASN A 115 4.03 -20.50 6.73
N ILE A 116 2.74 -20.63 7.11
CA ILE A 116 1.65 -20.97 6.21
C ILE A 116 0.86 -19.71 5.88
N LEU A 117 0.64 -19.47 4.58
CA LEU A 117 -0.11 -18.33 4.07
C LEU A 117 -1.15 -18.75 3.03
N HIS A 118 -2.26 -18.03 3.02
CA HIS A 118 -3.24 -18.01 1.92
C HIS A 118 -3.02 -16.75 1.10
N ILE A 119 -2.92 -16.90 -0.21
CA ILE A 119 -2.74 -15.78 -1.13
C ILE A 119 -3.86 -15.80 -2.16
N ASP A 120 -4.58 -14.70 -2.25
CA ASP A 120 -5.49 -14.39 -3.35
C ASP A 120 -4.84 -13.37 -4.28
N ALA A 121 -4.73 -13.72 -5.55
CA ALA A 121 -4.15 -12.85 -6.56
C ALA A 121 -5.06 -12.76 -7.80
N THR A 122 -4.90 -11.71 -8.56
CA THR A 122 -5.50 -11.57 -9.89
C THR A 122 -4.37 -11.46 -10.90
N LEU A 123 -4.35 -12.45 -11.81
CA LEU A 123 -3.45 -12.46 -12.95
C LEU A 123 -4.11 -11.74 -14.11
N LYS A 124 -3.40 -10.76 -14.70
CA LYS A 124 -3.78 -10.14 -15.96
C LYS A 124 -2.85 -10.63 -17.07
N TYR A 125 -3.44 -11.19 -18.09
CA TYR A 125 -2.69 -11.74 -19.21
C TYR A 125 -3.33 -11.37 -20.56
N LYS A 126 -2.56 -11.44 -21.61
CA LYS A 126 -3.00 -11.24 -22.98
C LYS A 126 -2.65 -12.48 -23.81
N ILE A 127 -3.53 -12.85 -24.72
CA ILE A 127 -3.27 -13.92 -25.66
C ILE A 127 -2.37 -13.37 -26.77
N SER A 128 -1.15 -13.88 -26.86
CA SER A 128 -0.15 -13.51 -27.89
C SER A 128 -0.24 -14.36 -29.13
N ASP A 129 -0.51 -15.66 -28.97
CA ASP A 129 -0.71 -16.57 -30.08
C ASP A 129 -2.05 -17.30 -29.93
N PRO A 130 -3.08 -16.90 -30.71
CA PRO A 130 -4.41 -17.50 -30.62
C PRO A 130 -4.44 -18.95 -31.10
N VAL A 131 -3.52 -19.37 -31.96
CA VAL A 131 -3.46 -20.74 -32.48
C VAL A 131 -2.94 -21.68 -31.39
N GLU A 132 -1.87 -21.30 -30.72
CA GLU A 132 -1.35 -22.08 -29.59
C GLU A 132 -2.36 -22.16 -28.44
N TYR A 133 -2.97 -21.04 -28.09
CA TYR A 133 -3.99 -20.97 -27.05
C TYR A 133 -5.18 -21.91 -27.32
N ALA A 134 -5.66 -21.96 -28.58
CA ALA A 134 -6.83 -22.75 -28.95
C ALA A 134 -6.55 -24.24 -29.13
N LEU A 135 -5.33 -24.61 -29.54
CA LEU A 135 -5.03 -25.97 -29.98
C LEU A 135 -4.33 -26.85 -28.94
N TYR A 136 -3.37 -26.27 -28.20
CA TYR A 136 -2.49 -27.06 -27.35
C TYR A 136 -3.09 -27.36 -25.97
N ASN A 137 -4.16 -26.65 -25.58
CA ASN A 137 -4.78 -26.88 -24.29
C ASN A 137 -6.29 -26.94 -24.35
N ARG A 138 -6.85 -27.94 -23.70
CA ARG A 138 -8.31 -28.12 -23.57
C ARG A 138 -8.91 -27.02 -22.67
N ASN A 139 -8.21 -26.67 -21.57
CA ASN A 139 -8.60 -25.66 -20.60
C ASN A 139 -7.39 -24.74 -20.33
N PRO A 140 -7.12 -23.74 -21.18
CA PRO A 140 -5.96 -22.88 -21.03
C PRO A 140 -5.94 -22.13 -19.69
N GLU A 141 -7.10 -21.67 -19.21
CA GLU A 141 -7.23 -20.97 -17.93
C GLU A 141 -6.82 -21.83 -16.73
N GLU A 142 -7.21 -23.09 -16.72
CA GLU A 142 -6.84 -24.05 -15.67
C GLU A 142 -5.33 -24.34 -15.69
N SER A 143 -4.76 -24.47 -16.89
CA SER A 143 -3.32 -24.67 -17.06
C SER A 143 -2.51 -23.46 -16.60
N ILE A 144 -2.95 -22.25 -16.94
CA ILE A 144 -2.35 -20.99 -16.48
C ILE A 144 -2.44 -20.90 -14.95
N ASN A 145 -3.61 -21.20 -14.38
CA ASN A 145 -3.79 -21.22 -12.93
C ASN A 145 -2.82 -22.18 -12.24
N GLY A 146 -2.69 -23.41 -12.75
CA GLY A 146 -1.75 -24.41 -12.22
C GLY A 146 -0.29 -23.94 -12.28
N ILE A 147 0.12 -23.39 -13.44
CA ILE A 147 1.48 -22.87 -13.62
C ILE A 147 1.78 -21.73 -12.66
N VAL A 148 0.88 -20.73 -12.58
CA VAL A 148 1.08 -19.57 -11.72
C VAL A 148 1.04 -19.95 -10.24
N SER A 149 0.12 -20.81 -9.83
CA SER A 149 0.05 -21.32 -8.45
C SER A 149 1.31 -22.09 -8.07
N GLY A 150 1.84 -22.93 -8.97
CA GLY A 150 3.10 -23.63 -8.78
C GLY A 150 4.31 -22.68 -8.67
N ALA A 151 4.37 -21.66 -9.53
CA ALA A 151 5.39 -20.64 -9.47
C ALA A 151 5.31 -19.82 -8.18
N MET A 152 4.09 -19.45 -7.74
CA MET A 152 3.84 -18.78 -6.46
C MET A 152 4.39 -19.61 -5.29
N SER A 153 4.10 -20.90 -5.27
CA SER A 153 4.59 -21.80 -4.22
C SER A 153 6.12 -21.92 -4.22
N SER A 154 6.72 -22.07 -5.39
CA SER A 154 8.17 -22.17 -5.53
C SER A 154 8.91 -20.90 -5.13
N CYS A 155 8.38 -19.73 -5.50
CA CYS A 155 8.99 -18.44 -5.13
C CYS A 155 8.77 -18.12 -3.65
N ALA A 156 7.61 -18.45 -3.08
CA ALA A 156 7.32 -18.21 -1.66
C ALA A 156 8.25 -18.97 -0.72
N ALA A 157 8.69 -20.17 -1.12
CA ALA A 157 9.64 -20.98 -0.35
C ALA A 157 11.03 -20.31 -0.15
N ASN A 158 11.33 -19.25 -0.90
CA ASN A 158 12.59 -18.51 -0.79
C ASN A 158 12.46 -17.17 -0.05
N ILE A 159 11.26 -16.79 0.36
CA ILE A 159 10.95 -15.48 0.98
C ILE A 159 10.31 -15.72 2.34
N GLY A 160 10.67 -14.92 3.35
CA GLY A 160 10.05 -14.97 4.66
C GLY A 160 8.68 -14.28 4.67
N VAL A 161 7.85 -14.64 5.66
CA VAL A 161 6.49 -14.10 5.82
C VAL A 161 6.47 -12.59 5.95
N ASP A 162 7.41 -12.01 6.69
CA ASP A 162 7.50 -10.56 6.90
C ASP A 162 7.75 -9.82 5.57
N GLY A 163 8.61 -10.34 4.71
CA GLY A 163 8.87 -9.77 3.39
C GLY A 163 7.63 -9.80 2.49
N LEU A 164 6.88 -10.90 2.50
CA LEU A 164 5.63 -11.03 1.74
C LEU A 164 4.51 -10.12 2.25
N LEU A 165 4.50 -9.81 3.55
CA LEU A 165 3.49 -8.94 4.15
C LEU A 165 3.82 -7.45 4.02
N THR A 166 5.10 -7.06 3.82
CA THR A 166 5.55 -5.67 3.87
C THR A 166 6.08 -5.17 2.52
N ASP A 167 7.37 -5.26 2.30
CA ASP A 167 8.12 -4.53 1.26
C ASP A 167 8.54 -5.38 0.05
N GLN A 168 8.51 -6.70 0.15
CA GLN A 168 8.95 -7.60 -0.93
C GLN A 168 7.83 -8.10 -1.85
N LYS A 169 6.61 -7.58 -1.70
CA LYS A 169 5.46 -7.99 -2.53
C LYS A 169 5.68 -7.79 -4.02
N GLU A 170 6.24 -6.65 -4.39
CA GLU A 170 6.48 -6.32 -5.80
C GLU A 170 7.59 -7.18 -6.39
N GLU A 171 8.65 -7.44 -5.63
CA GLU A 171 9.74 -8.33 -6.04
C GLU A 171 9.24 -9.77 -6.20
N TYR A 172 8.43 -10.24 -5.25
CA TYR A 172 7.79 -11.55 -5.32
C TYR A 172 6.90 -11.68 -6.56
N ALA A 173 6.06 -10.67 -6.85
CA ALA A 173 5.24 -10.65 -8.06
C ALA A 173 6.10 -10.76 -9.32
N ALA A 174 7.19 -10.00 -9.40
CA ALA A 174 8.09 -10.03 -10.55
C ALA A 174 8.76 -11.41 -10.74
N GLN A 175 9.20 -12.04 -9.64
CA GLN A 175 9.78 -13.38 -9.67
C GLN A 175 8.75 -14.43 -10.12
N VAL A 176 7.52 -14.37 -9.61
CA VAL A 176 6.43 -15.27 -10.01
C VAL A 176 6.08 -15.08 -11.48
N ILE A 177 5.98 -13.84 -11.97
CA ILE A 177 5.71 -13.55 -13.38
C ILE A 177 6.80 -14.13 -14.26
N ALA A 178 8.08 -13.91 -13.92
CA ALA A 178 9.21 -14.42 -14.69
C ALA A 178 9.25 -15.95 -14.72
N ALA A 179 9.03 -16.60 -13.58
CA ALA A 179 8.98 -18.05 -13.48
C ALA A 179 7.80 -18.65 -14.26
N SER A 180 6.62 -18.04 -14.13
CA SER A 180 5.40 -18.47 -14.83
C SER A 180 5.53 -18.28 -16.33
N GLN A 181 6.04 -17.12 -16.80
CA GLN A 181 6.19 -16.86 -18.23
C GLN A 181 7.14 -17.84 -18.89
N ARG A 182 8.23 -18.20 -18.22
CA ARG A 182 9.15 -19.23 -18.74
C ARG A 182 8.46 -20.57 -18.98
N ILE A 183 7.64 -21.03 -18.03
CA ILE A 183 6.90 -22.30 -18.15
C ILE A 183 5.82 -22.18 -19.24
N ILE A 184 5.15 -21.06 -19.34
CA ILE A 184 4.13 -20.78 -20.37
C ILE A 184 4.77 -20.83 -21.76
N ASP A 185 5.96 -20.25 -21.93
CA ASP A 185 6.71 -20.26 -23.21
C ASP A 185 7.18 -21.67 -23.54
N GLU A 186 7.67 -22.45 -22.58
CA GLU A 186 8.09 -23.85 -22.75
C GLU A 186 6.89 -24.76 -23.12
N THR A 187 5.70 -24.45 -22.63
CA THR A 187 4.47 -25.25 -22.88
C THR A 187 3.68 -24.76 -24.08
N SER A 188 4.13 -23.71 -24.76
CA SER A 188 3.46 -23.12 -25.93
C SER A 188 1.99 -22.82 -25.69
N LEU A 189 1.67 -22.16 -24.57
CA LEU A 189 0.30 -21.76 -24.22
C LEU A 189 -0.18 -20.51 -24.97
N GLY A 190 0.71 -19.81 -25.65
CA GLY A 190 0.40 -18.65 -26.47
C GLY A 190 -0.11 -17.43 -25.69
N VAL A 191 0.28 -17.26 -24.41
CA VAL A 191 -0.14 -16.14 -23.58
C VAL A 191 1.06 -15.38 -23.02
N THR A 192 0.86 -14.08 -22.79
CA THR A 192 1.85 -13.21 -22.15
C THR A 192 1.24 -12.62 -20.87
N ILE A 193 1.92 -12.81 -19.77
CA ILE A 193 1.52 -12.22 -18.47
C ILE A 193 1.83 -10.73 -18.48
N LEU A 194 0.88 -9.90 -18.08
CA LEU A 194 1.02 -8.46 -17.97
C LEU A 194 1.29 -8.01 -16.54
N SER A 195 0.51 -8.52 -15.60
CA SER A 195 0.67 -8.22 -14.17
C SER A 195 0.08 -9.31 -13.28
N LEU A 196 0.60 -9.39 -12.06
CA LEU A 196 0.07 -10.20 -10.98
C LEU A 196 -0.19 -9.28 -9.79
N GLU A 197 -1.45 -9.15 -9.40
CA GLU A 197 -1.89 -8.27 -8.32
C GLU A 197 -2.38 -9.10 -7.13
N PHE A 198 -1.76 -8.94 -5.98
CA PHE A 198 -2.19 -9.62 -4.76
C PHE A 198 -3.35 -8.86 -4.12
N LYS A 199 -4.51 -9.52 -4.01
CA LYS A 199 -5.71 -8.97 -3.34
C LYS A 199 -5.60 -9.12 -1.83
N SER A 200 -5.18 -10.28 -1.37
CA SER A 200 -4.96 -10.55 0.04
C SER A 200 -3.84 -11.56 0.25
N ILE A 201 -3.08 -11.34 1.30
CA ILE A 201 -2.09 -12.28 1.83
C ILE A 201 -2.42 -12.41 3.31
N MET A 202 -2.86 -13.58 3.73
CA MET A 202 -3.37 -13.79 5.09
C MET A 202 -2.86 -15.12 5.65
N PRO A 203 -2.57 -15.18 6.95
CA PRO A 203 -2.38 -16.46 7.61
C PRO A 203 -3.71 -17.23 7.70
N PRO A 204 -3.69 -18.55 7.91
CA PRO A 204 -4.90 -19.33 8.18
C PRO A 204 -5.72 -18.71 9.32
N ASP A 205 -7.05 -18.79 9.23
CA ASP A 205 -7.96 -18.16 10.21
C ASP A 205 -7.68 -18.60 11.66
N ALA A 206 -7.26 -19.84 11.86
CA ALA A 206 -6.88 -20.36 13.17
C ALA A 206 -5.67 -19.63 13.80
N LEU A 207 -4.77 -19.08 12.98
CA LEU A 207 -3.55 -18.40 13.43
C LEU A 207 -3.67 -16.88 13.41
N LYS A 208 -4.70 -16.33 12.78
CA LYS A 208 -4.91 -14.91 12.59
C LYS A 208 -4.81 -14.12 13.90
N TYR A 209 -5.45 -14.60 14.95
CA TYR A 209 -5.40 -13.96 16.27
C TYR A 209 -3.97 -13.82 16.81
N HIS A 210 -3.13 -14.85 16.64
CA HIS A 210 -1.74 -14.81 17.10
C HIS A 210 -0.86 -13.89 16.24
N PHE A 211 -1.09 -13.86 14.93
CA PHE A 211 -0.41 -12.91 14.04
C PHE A 211 -0.79 -11.47 14.37
N ASP A 212 -2.06 -11.18 14.61
CA ASP A 212 -2.52 -9.86 15.02
C ASP A 212 -1.87 -9.42 16.35
N GLN A 213 -1.69 -10.34 17.30
CA GLN A 213 -0.99 -10.05 18.56
C GLN A 213 0.50 -9.70 18.34
N VAL A 214 1.20 -10.44 17.47
CA VAL A 214 2.62 -10.17 17.15
C VAL A 214 2.74 -8.81 16.46
N ASN A 215 1.88 -8.53 15.48
CA ASN A 215 1.86 -7.24 14.81
C ASN A 215 1.55 -6.08 15.77
N ALA A 216 0.58 -6.26 16.66
CA ALA A 216 0.25 -5.26 17.69
C ALA A 216 1.45 -5.00 18.62
N ALA A 217 2.14 -6.05 19.06
CA ALA A 217 3.34 -5.91 19.89
C ALA A 217 4.50 -5.22 19.15
N ALA A 218 4.67 -5.48 17.85
CA ALA A 218 5.68 -4.81 17.01
C ALA A 218 5.39 -3.31 16.88
N VAL A 219 4.13 -2.94 16.63
CA VAL A 219 3.68 -1.53 16.58
C VAL A 219 3.83 -0.84 17.93
N GLU A 220 3.47 -1.52 19.03
CA GLU A 220 3.64 -0.99 20.39
C GLU A 220 5.11 -0.73 20.71
N LYS A 221 6.01 -1.66 20.39
CA LYS A 221 7.46 -1.49 20.54
C LYS A 221 7.95 -0.25 19.78
N GLU A 222 7.58 -0.10 18.51
CA GLU A 222 8.00 1.05 17.71
C GLU A 222 7.45 2.37 18.29
N THR A 223 6.19 2.36 18.72
CA THR A 223 5.55 3.49 19.38
C THR A 223 6.30 3.88 20.67
N MET A 224 6.70 2.93 21.49
CA MET A 224 7.49 3.19 22.70
C MET A 224 8.85 3.79 22.37
N ILE A 225 9.53 3.29 21.34
CA ILE A 225 10.82 3.83 20.88
C ILE A 225 10.65 5.27 20.41
N GLN A 226 9.61 5.57 19.62
CA GLN A 226 9.34 6.92 19.15
C GLN A 226 9.00 7.88 20.31
N GLN A 227 8.18 7.43 21.26
CA GLN A 227 7.85 8.21 22.46
C GLN A 227 9.11 8.51 23.30
N ALA A 228 9.98 7.52 23.49
CA ALA A 228 11.24 7.71 24.21
C ALA A 228 12.17 8.70 23.49
N ASN A 229 12.24 8.64 22.17
CA ASN A 229 13.01 9.60 21.37
C ASN A 229 12.43 11.01 21.47
N GLN A 230 11.11 11.18 21.34
CA GLN A 230 10.45 12.48 21.53
C GLN A 230 10.68 13.04 22.93
N TYR A 231 10.59 12.20 23.95
CA TYR A 231 10.88 12.61 25.33
C TYR A 231 12.34 13.10 25.47
N ARG A 232 13.30 12.35 24.91
CA ARG A 232 14.71 12.74 24.89
C ARG A 232 14.92 14.08 24.17
N GLU A 233 14.31 14.25 23.00
CA GLU A 233 14.43 15.48 22.22
C GLU A 233 13.80 16.70 22.91
N LYS A 234 12.84 16.50 23.79
CA LYS A 234 12.24 17.55 24.61
C LYS A 234 13.09 17.86 25.86
N VAL A 235 13.39 16.84 26.64
CA VAL A 235 13.99 17.03 27.98
C VAL A 235 15.46 17.45 27.91
N VAL A 236 16.23 16.89 26.97
CA VAL A 236 17.66 17.23 26.87
C VAL A 236 17.89 18.71 26.49
N PRO A 237 17.23 19.31 25.48
CA PRO A 237 17.36 20.73 25.18
C PRO A 237 16.81 21.62 26.28
N GLU A 238 15.71 21.23 26.95
CA GLU A 238 15.14 21.98 28.05
C GLU A 238 16.08 22.02 29.24
N ALA A 239 16.68 20.91 29.61
CA ALA A 239 17.70 20.85 30.67
C ALA A 239 18.93 21.68 30.30
N LYS A 240 19.40 21.64 29.05
CA LYS A 240 20.51 22.42 28.55
C LYS A 240 20.20 23.93 28.59
N ALA A 241 19.03 24.32 28.10
CA ALA A 241 18.58 25.70 28.15
C ALA A 241 18.51 26.24 29.61
N THR A 242 18.04 25.40 30.55
CA THR A 242 17.98 25.73 31.97
C THR A 242 19.40 25.91 32.56
N ALA A 243 20.33 25.02 32.21
CA ALA A 243 21.72 25.12 32.62
C ALA A 243 22.41 26.40 32.06
N ASP A 244 22.23 26.66 30.77
CA ASP A 244 22.77 27.83 30.10
C ASP A 244 22.22 29.14 30.73
N LYS A 245 20.92 29.16 31.05
CA LYS A 245 20.29 30.27 31.76
C LYS A 245 20.90 30.47 33.15
N LEU A 246 21.10 29.41 33.91
CA LEU A 246 21.68 29.48 35.25
C LEU A 246 23.13 30.07 35.21
N VAL A 247 23.92 29.60 34.22
CA VAL A 247 25.28 30.14 34.01
C VAL A 247 25.25 31.62 33.62
N SER A 248 24.36 31.97 32.67
CA SER A 248 24.18 33.37 32.25
C SER A 248 23.75 34.27 33.39
N ASP A 249 22.76 33.85 34.20
CA ASP A 249 22.29 34.59 35.35
C ASP A 249 23.39 34.77 36.42
N ALA A 250 24.27 33.77 36.58
CA ALA A 250 25.43 33.89 37.48
C ALA A 250 26.47 34.88 36.94
N GLN A 251 26.75 34.87 35.65
CA GLN A 251 27.65 35.85 35.01
C GLN A 251 27.13 37.29 35.12
N VAL A 252 25.84 37.49 34.87
CA VAL A 252 25.20 38.80 35.02
C VAL A 252 25.33 39.27 36.46
N ARG A 253 25.06 38.43 37.45
CA ARG A 253 25.25 38.78 38.87
C ARG A 253 26.69 39.10 39.21
N GLN A 254 27.65 38.36 38.66
CA GLN A 254 29.08 38.65 38.86
C GLN A 254 29.44 40.02 38.31
N HIS A 255 29.01 40.35 37.08
CA HIS A 255 29.25 41.68 36.48
C HIS A 255 28.59 42.79 37.28
N ASP A 256 27.35 42.62 37.73
CA ASP A 256 26.62 43.56 38.52
C ASP A 256 27.37 43.86 39.88
N LEU A 257 27.83 42.78 40.54
CA LEU A 257 28.62 42.95 41.79
C LEU A 257 29.92 43.63 41.53
N LEU A 258 30.67 43.33 40.46
CA LEU A 258 31.92 44.00 40.11
C LEU A 258 31.70 45.49 39.77
N ASN A 259 30.65 45.78 38.99
CA ASN A 259 30.32 47.15 38.64
C ASN A 259 29.94 47.95 39.89
N ARG A 260 29.09 47.44 40.79
CA ARG A 260 28.73 48.06 42.03
C ARG A 260 29.94 48.27 42.95
N ALA A 261 30.90 47.35 42.97
CA ALA A 261 32.12 47.47 43.73
C ALA A 261 33.00 48.60 43.14
N ASN A 262 33.16 48.63 41.83
CA ASN A 262 33.92 49.65 41.12
C ASN A 262 33.30 51.07 41.31
N ASP A 263 31.96 51.14 41.18
CA ASP A 263 31.23 52.42 41.41
C ASP A 263 31.43 52.95 42.80
N ARG A 264 31.35 52.07 43.82
CA ARG A 264 31.63 52.46 45.21
C ARG A 264 33.09 52.94 45.42
N VAL A 265 34.03 52.25 44.77
CA VAL A 265 35.43 52.61 44.81
C VAL A 265 35.64 53.96 44.12
N ALA A 266 35.03 54.20 42.95
CA ALA A 266 35.10 55.48 42.25
C ALA A 266 34.46 56.62 43.06
N GLU A 267 33.28 56.39 43.67
CA GLU A 267 32.58 57.28 44.53
C GLU A 267 33.49 57.65 45.74
N PHE A 268 34.13 56.65 46.36
CA PHE A 268 35.06 56.90 47.48
C PHE A 268 36.27 57.73 47.06
N TYR A 269 36.91 57.43 45.94
CA TYR A 269 38.06 58.25 45.47
C TYR A 269 37.64 59.63 45.09
N GLY A 270 36.51 59.86 44.47
CA GLY A 270 35.97 61.18 44.19
C GLY A 270 35.72 61.97 45.46
N LEU A 271 35.11 61.34 46.46
CA LEU A 271 34.87 61.93 47.75
C LEU A 271 36.19 62.23 48.53
N TYR A 272 37.16 61.31 48.40
CA TYR A 272 38.48 61.46 49.02
C TYR A 272 39.29 62.63 48.43
N GLU A 273 39.25 62.85 47.14
CA GLU A 273 39.85 63.96 46.47
C GLU A 273 39.21 65.30 46.91
N GLU A 274 37.89 65.41 46.98
CA GLU A 274 37.15 66.55 47.46
C GLU A 274 37.50 66.84 48.95
N TYR A 275 37.55 65.77 49.76
CA TYR A 275 37.94 65.91 51.18
C TYR A 275 39.36 66.49 51.37
N ASN A 276 40.28 66.03 50.52
CA ASN A 276 41.65 66.56 50.58
C ASN A 276 41.72 68.06 50.19
N ARG A 277 40.80 68.54 49.35
CA ARG A 277 40.72 69.97 48.97
C ARG A 277 40.10 70.84 50.07
N ASN A 278 38.98 70.33 50.69
CA ASN A 278 38.35 71.12 51.78
C ASN A 278 37.64 70.15 52.78
N LYS A 279 38.34 69.82 53.85
CA LYS A 279 37.92 68.83 54.85
C LYS A 279 36.61 69.20 55.56
N ALA A 280 36.44 70.48 55.92
CA ALA A 280 35.31 70.92 56.73
C ALA A 280 33.98 70.88 55.95
N VAL A 281 34.00 71.36 54.71
CA VAL A 281 32.78 71.38 53.85
C VAL A 281 32.32 70.01 53.47
N VAL A 282 33.26 69.13 53.16
CA VAL A 282 32.89 67.73 52.73
C VAL A 282 32.36 66.92 53.92
N TYR A 283 32.99 67.13 55.13
CA TYR A 283 32.51 66.47 56.33
C TYR A 283 31.05 66.83 56.64
N GLU A 284 30.73 68.13 56.59
CA GLU A 284 29.43 68.65 56.90
C GLU A 284 28.38 68.18 55.86
N ARG A 285 28.73 68.16 54.56
CA ARG A 285 27.86 67.61 53.47
C ARG A 285 27.53 66.13 53.68
N VAL A 286 28.53 65.26 53.85
CA VAL A 286 28.41 63.84 54.03
C VAL A 286 27.65 63.53 55.33
N PHE A 287 27.92 64.28 56.40
CA PHE A 287 27.20 64.13 57.67
C PHE A 287 25.71 64.42 57.47
N ARG A 288 25.36 65.55 56.87
CA ARG A 288 23.95 65.91 56.60
C ARG A 288 23.25 64.84 55.66
N GLU A 289 23.97 64.43 54.65
CA GLU A 289 23.39 63.37 53.71
C GLU A 289 23.16 62.10 54.46
N LYS A 290 24.06 61.57 55.25
CA LYS A 290 23.88 60.32 56.01
C LYS A 290 22.79 60.44 57.05
N VAL A 291 22.75 61.60 57.77
CA VAL A 291 21.67 61.86 58.72
C VAL A 291 20.32 61.93 58.03
N THR A 292 20.20 62.60 56.90
CA THR A 292 18.96 62.67 56.10
C THR A 292 18.55 61.31 55.64
N LYS A 293 19.51 60.44 55.17
CA LYS A 293 19.23 59.07 54.73
C LYS A 293 18.72 58.19 55.89
N ILE A 294 19.30 58.29 57.06
CA ILE A 294 18.85 57.61 58.26
C ILE A 294 17.44 58.07 58.64
N PHE A 295 17.17 59.37 58.67
CA PHE A 295 15.85 59.91 58.96
C PHE A 295 14.78 59.45 57.92
N ASN A 296 15.15 59.34 56.63
CA ASN A 296 14.23 58.80 55.58
C ASN A 296 13.98 57.32 55.70
N GLN A 297 14.89 56.58 56.30
CA GLN A 297 14.70 55.13 56.56
C GLN A 297 13.91 54.84 57.87
N MET A 298 13.86 55.83 58.74
CA MET A 298 13.05 55.76 59.97
C MET A 298 11.60 56.11 59.60
N GLY A 299 10.69 55.15 59.67
CA GLY A 299 9.29 55.26 59.26
C GLY A 299 8.43 56.26 60.11
N GLY A 300 9.02 57.27 60.70
CA GLY A 300 8.29 58.34 61.43
C GLY A 300 9.20 59.54 61.65
N LYS A 301 8.74 60.76 61.32
CA LYS A 301 9.43 62.04 61.64
C LYS A 301 8.83 62.55 62.92
N ILE A 302 9.65 62.55 63.99
CA ILE A 302 9.33 63.26 65.20
C ILE A 302 9.92 64.69 65.08
N VAL A 303 9.07 65.66 64.87
CA VAL A 303 9.47 67.09 64.94
C VAL A 303 9.25 67.54 66.35
N VAL A 304 10.35 67.83 67.09
CA VAL A 304 10.26 68.41 68.40
C VAL A 304 10.37 69.94 68.20
N PRO A 305 9.34 70.75 68.44
CA PRO A 305 9.39 72.17 68.34
C PRO A 305 10.20 72.77 69.55
N GLU A 306 11.09 73.71 69.29
CA GLU A 306 11.71 74.51 70.33
C GLU A 306 10.65 75.37 71.05
N GLY A 307 10.20 74.94 72.23
CA GLY A 307 9.25 75.68 73.06
C GLY A 307 8.06 74.83 73.50
N GLY A 308 8.26 73.98 74.44
CA GLY A 308 7.31 73.53 75.47
C GLY A 308 5.92 72.90 75.06
N ALA A 309 5.67 72.49 73.81
CA ALA A 309 4.42 71.84 73.41
C ALA A 309 4.61 70.31 73.31
N THR A 310 3.66 69.60 73.83
CA THR A 310 3.63 68.14 73.83
C THR A 310 3.75 67.59 72.42
N PRO A 311 4.65 66.58 72.10
CA PRO A 311 4.82 66.03 70.79
C PRO A 311 3.55 65.24 70.38
N ARG A 312 2.95 65.62 69.26
CA ARG A 312 1.92 64.81 68.61
C ARG A 312 2.61 63.81 67.67
N VAL A 313 2.55 62.57 68.03
CA VAL A 313 2.98 61.42 67.17
C VAL A 313 1.86 61.14 66.15
N PHE A 314 2.09 61.37 64.85
CA PHE A 314 1.25 60.86 63.80
C PHE A 314 1.87 59.53 63.34
N LEU A 315 1.20 58.42 63.68
CA LEU A 315 1.46 57.14 63.09
C LEU A 315 0.76 57.08 61.71
N PRO A 316 1.36 56.43 60.67
CA PRO A 316 0.74 56.27 59.37
C PRO A 316 -0.50 55.43 59.41
#